data_180942713e2785b9103d6040bdba8250
#
_entry.id   180942713e2785b9103d6040bdba8250
#
_cell.length_a   1.000
_cell.length_b   1.000
_cell.length_c   1.000
_cell.angle_alpha   90.00
_cell.angle_beta   90.00
_cell.angle_gamma   90.00
#
_symmetry.space_group_name_H-M   'P 1'
#
loop_
_entity.id
_entity.type
_entity.pdbx_description
1 polymer ?
#
loop_
_entity_poly.entity_id
_entity_poly.type
_entity_poly.pdbx_seq_one_letter_code
_entity_poly.pdbx_strand_id
1 'polypeptide(L)'
;METQWPLVIFTLFVCITCGLLGSMSILALKGRGRDLQMTGLITSAVCLVIGGIGAFLHLEHWERIFNGFGHITSGITQELVGCVALAVVMVLWFVVLRKGEDKLPTWLPVVTLIVAVAMVIATGHSYLMPARAAWGVSLIVFYLCNACMLGPIVLWAIAQAKGDTEAEGAAINLAFIGAALQLLGDAVYAVSVVMSSMPDHGYYADPTAMTTPPKAVTDLFEVMVSGAAAPMFWSGIVCAVIVLACALVARKKAGASKTYLVVAAVAALAASLFFRVAVYQLGFSVFMLY
;
A
#
# COMPACT_ATOMS: atom_id res chain seq x y z
N MET A 1 -19.69 1.12 -5.70
CA MET A 1 -19.10 2.43 -5.33
C MET A 1 -18.15 2.86 -6.43
N GLU A 2 -18.10 4.13 -6.76
CA GLU A 2 -17.10 4.65 -7.70
C GLU A 2 -15.70 4.60 -7.10
N THR A 3 -14.71 4.30 -7.95
CA THR A 3 -13.31 4.27 -7.53
C THR A 3 -12.82 5.68 -7.28
N GLN A 4 -12.38 5.97 -6.06
CA GLN A 4 -11.82 7.27 -5.71
C GLN A 4 -10.33 7.32 -6.08
N TRP A 5 -10.04 7.65 -7.31
CA TRP A 5 -8.69 7.67 -7.86
C TRP A 5 -7.69 8.50 -7.05
N PRO A 6 -8.05 9.66 -6.47
CA PRO A 6 -7.14 10.41 -5.61
C PRO A 6 -6.64 9.58 -4.42
N LEU A 7 -7.52 8.82 -3.75
CA LEU A 7 -7.16 7.94 -2.63
C LEU A 7 -6.40 6.70 -3.08
N VAL A 8 -6.71 6.15 -4.27
CA VAL A 8 -5.94 5.05 -4.88
C VAL A 8 -4.49 5.49 -5.09
N ILE A 9 -4.27 6.68 -5.66
CA ILE A 9 -2.94 7.26 -5.88
C ILE A 9 -2.25 7.50 -4.54
N PHE A 10 -2.91 8.15 -3.59
CA PHE A 10 -2.34 8.41 -2.27
C PHE A 10 -1.83 7.12 -1.61
N THR A 11 -2.69 6.12 -1.45
CA THR A 11 -2.33 4.87 -0.76
C THR A 11 -1.28 4.07 -1.51
N LEU A 12 -1.27 4.10 -2.86
CA LEU A 12 -0.23 3.46 -3.67
C LEU A 12 1.14 4.08 -3.39
N PHE A 13 1.25 5.40 -3.48
CA PHE A 13 2.51 6.10 -3.30
C PHE A 13 3.00 6.09 -1.85
N VAL A 14 2.09 6.06 -0.86
CA VAL A 14 2.43 5.81 0.54
C VAL A 14 3.05 4.42 0.71
N CYS A 15 2.47 3.36 0.11
CA CYS A 15 3.04 2.02 0.15
C CYS A 15 4.43 1.96 -0.51
N ILE A 16 4.63 2.65 -1.64
CA ILE A 16 5.94 2.74 -2.29
C ILE A 16 6.95 3.45 -1.36
N THR A 17 6.58 4.60 -0.83
CA THR A 17 7.45 5.41 0.07
C THR A 17 7.86 4.61 1.30
N CYS A 18 6.89 4.07 2.03
CA CYS A 18 7.13 3.33 3.27
C CYS A 18 7.89 2.03 3.01
N GLY A 19 7.53 1.31 1.94
CA GLY A 19 8.23 0.09 1.54
C GLY A 19 9.68 0.34 1.13
N LEU A 20 9.95 1.42 0.39
CA LEU A 20 11.32 1.80 -0.01
C LEU A 20 12.15 2.23 1.21
N LEU A 21 11.64 3.10 2.06
CA LEU A 21 12.31 3.51 3.30
C LEU A 21 12.55 2.32 4.23
N GLY A 22 11.58 1.41 4.36
CA GLY A 22 11.73 0.18 5.14
C GLY A 22 12.83 -0.73 4.58
N SER A 23 12.84 -0.94 3.26
CA SER A 23 13.87 -1.75 2.59
C SER A 23 15.27 -1.14 2.72
N MET A 24 15.40 0.17 2.55
CA MET A 24 16.63 0.90 2.77
C MET A 24 17.10 0.79 4.22
N SER A 25 16.17 0.88 5.18
CA SER A 25 16.48 0.71 6.61
C SER A 25 17.05 -0.67 6.90
N ILE A 26 16.46 -1.73 6.33
CA ILE A 26 16.96 -3.10 6.48
C ILE A 26 18.37 -3.26 5.91
N LEU A 27 18.66 -2.67 4.75
CA LEU A 27 20.00 -2.69 4.16
C LEU A 27 21.00 -1.89 5.01
N ALA A 28 20.61 -0.69 5.45
CA ALA A 28 21.46 0.17 6.28
C ALA A 28 21.84 -0.50 7.62
N LEU A 29 20.89 -1.20 8.27
CA LEU A 29 21.15 -1.97 9.49
C LEU A 29 22.14 -3.12 9.27
N LYS A 30 22.22 -3.64 8.03
CA LYS A 30 23.20 -4.65 7.62
C LYS A 30 24.52 -4.04 7.12
N GLY A 31 24.65 -2.72 7.15
CA GLY A 31 25.84 -2.00 6.65
C GLY A 31 25.98 -2.01 5.13
N ARG A 32 24.88 -2.18 4.37
CA ARG A 32 24.86 -2.31 2.90
C ARG A 32 24.12 -1.16 2.23
N GLY A 33 24.35 -0.97 0.93
CA GLY A 33 23.59 -0.06 0.08
C GLY A 33 23.80 1.42 0.42
N ARG A 34 24.98 1.83 0.88
CA ARG A 34 25.28 3.23 1.22
C ARG A 34 25.04 4.16 0.04
N ASP A 35 25.47 3.75 -1.15
CA ASP A 35 25.38 4.55 -2.38
C ASP A 35 23.95 4.68 -2.92
N LEU A 36 23.05 3.83 -2.45
CA LEU A 36 21.62 3.86 -2.81
C LEU A 36 20.83 4.85 -1.97
N GLN A 37 21.30 5.18 -0.77
CA GLN A 37 20.50 5.87 0.24
C GLN A 37 20.02 7.25 -0.22
N MET A 38 20.90 8.06 -0.83
CA MET A 38 20.49 9.38 -1.31
C MET A 38 19.47 9.28 -2.44
N THR A 39 19.69 8.38 -3.41
CA THR A 39 18.75 8.17 -4.52
C THR A 39 17.40 7.64 -4.00
N GLY A 40 17.44 6.65 -3.10
CA GLY A 40 16.23 6.10 -2.50
C GLY A 40 15.47 7.14 -1.66
N LEU A 41 16.19 8.00 -0.93
CA LEU A 41 15.59 9.08 -0.15
C LEU A 41 14.85 10.09 -1.06
N ILE A 42 15.50 10.52 -2.15
CA ILE A 42 14.89 11.42 -3.14
C ILE A 42 13.67 10.76 -3.78
N THR A 43 13.78 9.49 -4.18
CA THR A 43 12.67 8.73 -4.75
C THR A 43 11.50 8.63 -3.76
N SER A 44 11.78 8.34 -2.48
CA SER A 44 10.76 8.31 -1.43
C SER A 44 10.08 9.67 -1.23
N ALA A 45 10.86 10.75 -1.25
CA ALA A 45 10.31 12.11 -1.12
C ALA A 45 9.40 12.47 -2.31
N VAL A 46 9.82 12.15 -3.54
CA VAL A 46 9.00 12.37 -4.73
C VAL A 46 7.69 11.57 -4.64
N CYS A 47 7.77 10.30 -4.26
CA CYS A 47 6.59 9.46 -4.08
C CYS A 47 5.65 10.01 -2.99
N LEU A 48 6.19 10.47 -1.85
CA LEU A 48 5.38 11.06 -0.79
C LEU A 48 4.66 12.34 -1.27
N VAL A 49 5.34 13.17 -2.06
CA VAL A 49 4.73 14.39 -2.64
C VAL A 49 3.60 14.02 -3.61
N ILE A 50 3.82 13.06 -4.52
CA ILE A 50 2.77 12.62 -5.46
C ILE A 50 1.56 12.05 -4.69
N GLY A 51 1.81 11.21 -3.69
CA GLY A 51 0.75 10.71 -2.81
C GLY A 51 0.02 11.82 -2.08
N GLY A 52 0.75 12.77 -1.52
CA GLY A 52 0.19 13.95 -0.84
C GLY A 52 -0.71 14.78 -1.75
N ILE A 53 -0.29 15.04 -3.00
CA ILE A 53 -1.14 15.71 -4.00
C ILE A 53 -2.43 14.91 -4.23
N GLY A 54 -2.35 13.56 -4.34
CA GLY A 54 -3.52 12.70 -4.42
C GLY A 54 -4.46 12.90 -3.24
N ALA A 55 -3.94 12.92 -2.01
CA ALA A 55 -4.75 13.17 -0.81
C ALA A 55 -5.45 14.54 -0.85
N PHE A 56 -4.74 15.60 -1.25
CA PHE A 56 -5.32 16.95 -1.37
C PHE A 56 -6.43 17.01 -2.41
N LEU A 57 -6.28 16.32 -3.55
CA LEU A 57 -7.30 16.29 -4.61
C LEU A 57 -8.60 15.57 -4.18
N HIS A 58 -8.55 14.79 -3.09
CA HIS A 58 -9.73 14.15 -2.53
C HIS A 58 -10.52 15.07 -1.60
N LEU A 59 -9.90 16.10 -1.04
CA LEU A 59 -10.53 17.00 -0.09
C LEU A 59 -11.34 18.07 -0.81
N GLU A 60 -12.64 18.13 -0.59
CA GLU A 60 -13.51 19.21 -1.11
C GLU A 60 -13.11 20.59 -0.54
N HIS A 61 -12.61 20.59 0.72
CA HIS A 61 -12.20 21.77 1.47
C HIS A 61 -10.78 21.60 2.01
N TRP A 62 -9.79 21.57 1.11
CA TRP A 62 -8.38 21.35 1.47
C TRP A 62 -7.83 22.41 2.43
N GLU A 63 -8.37 23.64 2.42
CA GLU A 63 -8.04 24.73 3.34
C GLU A 63 -8.37 24.41 4.80
N ARG A 64 -9.25 23.43 5.03
CA ARG A 64 -9.68 22.99 6.36
C ARG A 64 -8.90 21.80 6.90
N ILE A 65 -7.84 21.35 6.21
CA ILE A 65 -7.08 20.16 6.59
C ILE A 65 -6.55 20.25 8.04
N PHE A 66 -6.19 21.45 8.48
CA PHE A 66 -5.71 21.67 9.84
C PHE A 66 -6.80 21.55 10.92
N ASN A 67 -8.08 21.62 10.56
CA ASN A 67 -9.18 21.37 11.49
C ASN A 67 -9.21 19.88 11.90
N GLY A 68 -8.59 18.99 11.12
CA GLY A 68 -8.42 17.58 11.46
C GLY A 68 -7.69 17.36 12.78
N PHE A 69 -6.77 18.24 13.18
CA PHE A 69 -6.07 18.13 14.46
C PHE A 69 -6.99 18.22 15.68
N GLY A 70 -8.22 18.74 15.53
CA GLY A 70 -9.27 18.66 16.55
C GLY A 70 -9.83 17.26 16.77
N HIS A 71 -9.58 16.33 15.84
CA HIS A 71 -10.08 14.95 15.87
C HIS A 71 -8.95 13.95 15.61
N ILE A 72 -8.07 13.75 16.57
CA ILE A 72 -6.86 12.92 16.45
C ILE A 72 -7.16 11.43 16.14
N THR A 73 -8.37 10.98 16.44
CA THR A 73 -8.86 9.63 16.12
C THR A 73 -9.31 9.46 14.67
N SER A 74 -9.44 10.56 13.92
CA SER A 74 -9.78 10.51 12.51
C SER A 74 -8.64 9.88 11.68
N GLY A 75 -8.98 8.96 10.76
CA GLY A 75 -8.02 8.34 9.84
C GLY A 75 -7.23 9.37 9.05
N ILE A 76 -7.90 10.41 8.52
CA ILE A 76 -7.24 11.51 7.76
C ILE A 76 -6.20 12.23 8.61
N THR A 77 -6.51 12.49 9.89
CA THR A 77 -5.55 13.14 10.80
C THR A 77 -4.36 12.25 11.09
N GLN A 78 -4.59 10.95 11.30
CA GLN A 78 -3.51 9.99 11.53
C GLN A 78 -2.60 9.87 10.31
N GLU A 79 -3.16 9.85 9.11
CA GLU A 79 -2.40 9.86 7.85
C GLU A 79 -1.58 11.15 7.69
N LEU A 80 -2.14 12.31 8.01
CA LEU A 80 -1.42 13.58 7.98
C LEU A 80 -0.24 13.58 8.96
N VAL A 81 -0.46 13.15 10.20
CA VAL A 81 0.61 13.02 11.21
C VAL A 81 1.68 12.04 10.73
N GLY A 82 1.29 10.93 10.14
CA GLY A 82 2.19 9.94 9.56
C GLY A 82 3.04 10.52 8.41
N CYS A 83 2.44 11.29 7.51
CA CYS A 83 3.16 11.99 6.42
C CYS A 83 4.19 12.98 6.96
N VAL A 84 3.83 13.76 7.99
CA VAL A 84 4.76 14.69 8.64
C VAL A 84 5.91 13.92 9.31
N ALA A 85 5.61 12.83 10.02
CA ALA A 85 6.63 11.98 10.64
C ALA A 85 7.59 11.37 9.61
N LEU A 86 7.07 10.90 8.47
CA LEU A 86 7.90 10.43 7.35
C LEU A 86 8.80 11.55 6.80
N ALA A 87 8.26 12.75 6.60
CA ALA A 87 9.05 13.89 6.14
C ALA A 87 10.17 14.23 7.13
N VAL A 88 9.89 14.22 8.44
CA VAL A 88 10.90 14.48 9.47
C VAL A 88 12.02 13.44 9.44
N VAL A 89 11.70 12.13 9.39
CA VAL A 89 12.75 11.11 9.35
C VAL A 89 13.56 11.17 8.05
N MET A 90 12.94 11.53 6.94
CA MET A 90 13.65 11.74 5.66
C MET A 90 14.60 12.94 5.73
N VAL A 91 14.20 14.04 6.36
CA VAL A 91 15.08 15.20 6.58
C VAL A 91 16.26 14.82 7.49
N LEU A 92 16.01 14.09 8.58
CA LEU A 92 17.07 13.61 9.46
C LEU A 92 18.05 12.70 8.70
N TRP A 93 17.54 11.80 7.89
CA TRP A 93 18.37 10.93 7.05
C TRP A 93 19.22 11.75 6.07
N PHE A 94 18.61 12.72 5.39
CA PHE A 94 19.31 13.63 4.48
C PHE A 94 20.46 14.38 5.19
N VAL A 95 20.18 14.95 6.37
CA VAL A 95 21.20 15.68 7.14
C VAL A 95 22.37 14.78 7.51
N VAL A 96 22.11 13.56 7.95
CA VAL A 96 23.18 12.59 8.30
C VAL A 96 23.98 12.19 7.05
N LEU A 97 23.30 11.94 5.92
CA LEU A 97 23.98 11.63 4.66
C LEU A 97 24.91 12.77 4.20
N ARG A 98 24.48 14.02 4.38
CA ARG A 98 25.27 15.23 3.98
C ARG A 98 26.46 15.50 4.87
N LYS A 99 26.46 15.01 6.12
CA LYS A 99 27.64 15.11 7.01
C LYS A 99 28.80 14.24 6.59
N GLY A 100 28.60 13.35 5.63
CA GLY A 100 29.68 12.50 5.11
C GLY A 100 30.14 11.38 6.04
N GLU A 101 29.34 11.04 7.05
CA GLU A 101 29.65 9.91 7.92
C GLU A 101 29.57 8.59 7.14
N ASP A 102 30.57 7.73 7.30
CA ASP A 102 30.60 6.44 6.57
C ASP A 102 29.47 5.51 6.91
N LYS A 103 28.92 5.61 8.12
CA LYS A 103 27.78 4.79 8.56
C LYS A 103 26.69 5.65 9.16
N LEU A 104 25.44 5.27 8.85
CA LEU A 104 24.29 5.85 9.52
C LEU A 104 24.26 5.41 10.99
N PRO A 105 23.89 6.29 11.91
CA PRO A 105 23.62 5.90 13.30
C PRO A 105 22.45 4.90 13.32
N THR A 106 22.61 3.78 14.01
CA THR A 106 21.68 2.64 14.01
C THR A 106 20.26 3.02 14.38
N TRP A 107 20.09 4.02 15.25
CA TRP A 107 18.76 4.49 15.67
C TRP A 107 17.92 5.04 14.49
N LEU A 108 18.57 5.67 13.50
CA LEU A 108 17.85 6.34 12.41
C LEU A 108 17.11 5.35 11.49
N PRO A 109 17.76 4.28 10.95
CA PRO A 109 17.01 3.27 10.19
C PRO A 109 15.97 2.53 11.04
N VAL A 110 16.20 2.32 12.34
CA VAL A 110 15.21 1.71 13.23
C VAL A 110 13.96 2.59 13.37
N VAL A 111 14.14 3.88 13.69
CA VAL A 111 13.03 4.83 13.80
C VAL A 111 12.31 4.98 12.47
N THR A 112 13.04 5.04 11.35
CA THR A 112 12.44 5.12 10.01
C THR A 112 11.57 3.90 9.71
N LEU A 113 12.03 2.70 10.05
CA LEU A 113 11.25 1.48 9.88
C LEU A 113 9.96 1.50 10.72
N ILE A 114 10.05 1.93 11.98
CA ILE A 114 8.88 2.06 12.86
C ILE A 114 7.88 3.07 12.29
N VAL A 115 8.33 4.24 11.87
CA VAL A 115 7.47 5.29 11.29
C VAL A 115 6.84 4.82 9.99
N ALA A 116 7.59 4.13 9.13
CA ALA A 116 7.08 3.58 7.87
C ALA A 116 5.98 2.53 8.11
N VAL A 117 6.19 1.61 9.06
CA VAL A 117 5.18 0.61 9.42
C VAL A 117 3.94 1.28 10.04
N ALA A 118 4.14 2.22 10.96
CA ALA A 118 3.03 2.96 11.59
C ALA A 118 2.20 3.73 10.56
N MET A 119 2.84 4.37 9.57
CA MET A 119 2.13 5.06 8.49
C MET A 119 1.28 4.12 7.65
N VAL A 120 1.81 2.95 7.27
CA VAL A 120 1.02 1.96 6.50
C VAL A 120 -0.15 1.42 7.31
N ILE A 121 0.04 1.20 8.62
CA ILE A 121 -1.05 0.80 9.53
C ILE A 121 -2.11 1.91 9.59
N ALA A 122 -1.73 3.18 9.75
CA ALA A 122 -2.65 4.32 9.76
C ALA A 122 -3.45 4.40 8.45
N THR A 123 -2.78 4.21 7.30
CA THR A 123 -3.43 4.16 5.98
C THR A 123 -4.46 3.04 5.89
N GLY A 124 -4.13 1.83 6.35
CA GLY A 124 -5.09 0.72 6.39
C GLY A 124 -6.22 0.96 7.39
N HIS A 125 -5.92 1.59 8.52
CA HIS A 125 -6.89 1.94 9.55
C HIS A 125 -7.95 2.94 9.04
N SER A 126 -7.60 3.88 8.15
CA SER A 126 -8.55 4.82 7.55
C SER A 126 -9.68 4.14 6.78
N TYR A 127 -9.47 2.88 6.34
CA TYR A 127 -10.47 2.06 5.65
C TYR A 127 -11.29 1.18 6.60
N LEU A 128 -11.08 1.25 7.93
CA LEU A 128 -11.91 0.52 8.89
C LEU A 128 -13.26 1.25 9.04
N MET A 129 -14.17 0.91 8.15
CA MET A 129 -15.51 1.51 8.12
C MET A 129 -16.58 0.47 8.47
N PRO A 130 -17.20 0.51 9.65
CA PRO A 130 -18.29 -0.41 10.01
C PRO A 130 -19.46 -0.41 9.02
N ALA A 131 -19.62 0.71 8.30
CA ALA A 131 -20.61 0.83 7.24
C ALA A 131 -20.32 0.00 5.98
N ARG A 132 -19.13 -0.59 5.86
CA ARG A 132 -18.68 -1.36 4.68
C ARG A 132 -18.12 -2.71 5.11
N ALA A 133 -18.89 -3.76 4.91
CA ALA A 133 -18.55 -5.10 5.38
C ALA A 133 -17.21 -5.63 4.83
N ALA A 134 -16.83 -5.28 3.59
CA ALA A 134 -15.56 -5.68 2.99
C ALA A 134 -14.36 -4.81 3.41
N TRP A 135 -14.57 -3.72 4.18
CA TRP A 135 -13.52 -2.80 4.58
C TRP A 135 -13.18 -2.98 6.07
N GLY A 136 -12.36 -3.97 6.35
CA GLY A 136 -11.99 -4.40 7.69
C GLY A 136 -10.48 -4.42 7.93
N VAL A 137 -10.09 -5.01 9.05
CA VAL A 137 -8.68 -5.14 9.50
C VAL A 137 -7.78 -5.81 8.45
N SER A 138 -8.34 -6.66 7.58
CA SER A 138 -7.63 -7.30 6.47
C SER A 138 -6.99 -6.30 5.50
N LEU A 139 -7.53 -5.08 5.38
CA LEU A 139 -6.91 -4.02 4.57
C LEU A 139 -5.60 -3.50 5.17
N ILE A 140 -5.46 -3.47 6.51
CA ILE A 140 -4.18 -3.16 7.15
C ILE A 140 -3.13 -4.20 6.74
N VAL A 141 -3.49 -5.48 6.79
CA VAL A 141 -2.60 -6.58 6.38
C VAL A 141 -2.24 -6.45 4.90
N PHE A 142 -3.23 -6.20 4.05
CA PHE A 142 -3.01 -5.98 2.62
C PHE A 142 -2.03 -4.84 2.36
N TYR A 143 -2.23 -3.65 2.96
CA TYR A 143 -1.35 -2.51 2.73
C TYR A 143 0.07 -2.74 3.23
N LEU A 144 0.26 -3.43 4.37
CA LEU A 144 1.58 -3.83 4.86
C LEU A 144 2.28 -4.77 3.87
N CYS A 145 1.59 -5.79 3.40
CA CYS A 145 2.13 -6.73 2.40
C CYS A 145 2.44 -6.01 1.07
N ASN A 146 1.58 -5.08 0.66
CA ASN A 146 1.78 -4.29 -0.55
C ASN A 146 3.01 -3.38 -0.47
N ALA A 147 3.25 -2.74 0.67
CA ALA A 147 4.48 -1.97 0.90
C ALA A 147 5.73 -2.88 0.86
N CYS A 148 5.64 -4.08 1.45
CA CYS A 148 6.72 -5.07 1.41
C CYS A 148 7.01 -5.60 -0.01
N MET A 149 6.06 -5.54 -0.95
CA MET A 149 6.29 -5.89 -2.36
C MET A 149 6.85 -4.69 -3.14
N LEU A 150 6.20 -3.54 -3.06
CA LEU A 150 6.52 -2.37 -3.90
C LEU A 150 7.90 -1.77 -3.57
N GLY A 151 8.20 -1.60 -2.29
CA GLY A 151 9.44 -0.95 -1.86
C GLY A 151 10.71 -1.66 -2.32
N PRO A 152 10.86 -2.97 -2.08
CA PRO A 152 12.02 -3.72 -2.55
C PRO A 152 12.20 -3.72 -4.07
N ILE A 153 11.11 -3.66 -4.86
CA ILE A 153 11.19 -3.58 -6.33
C ILE A 153 11.80 -2.24 -6.75
N VAL A 154 11.38 -1.14 -6.12
CA VAL A 154 11.99 0.17 -6.37
C VAL A 154 13.45 0.19 -5.92
N LEU A 155 13.77 -0.40 -4.78
CA LEU A 155 15.15 -0.53 -4.32
C LEU A 155 16.00 -1.37 -5.29
N TRP A 156 15.46 -2.46 -5.84
CA TRP A 156 16.10 -3.27 -6.87
C TRP A 156 16.42 -2.42 -8.11
N ALA A 157 15.46 -1.60 -8.57
CA ALA A 157 15.70 -0.69 -9.69
C ALA A 157 16.82 0.31 -9.43
N ILE A 158 16.87 0.88 -8.22
CA ILE A 158 17.94 1.81 -7.81
C ILE A 158 19.29 1.09 -7.74
N ALA A 159 19.36 -0.09 -7.14
CA ALA A 159 20.59 -0.88 -7.01
C ALA A 159 21.15 -1.27 -8.40
N GLN A 160 20.29 -1.74 -9.29
CA GLN A 160 20.68 -2.08 -10.65
C GLN A 160 21.16 -0.85 -11.43
N ALA A 161 20.50 0.31 -11.28
CA ALA A 161 20.92 1.55 -11.94
C ALA A 161 22.27 2.07 -11.42
N LYS A 162 22.61 1.78 -10.15
CA LYS A 162 23.89 2.13 -9.53
C LYS A 162 24.98 1.09 -9.75
N GLY A 163 24.66 -0.09 -10.23
CA GLY A 163 25.60 -1.20 -10.40
C GLY A 163 26.05 -1.84 -9.08
N ASP A 164 25.31 -1.63 -7.98
CA ASP A 164 25.59 -2.26 -6.68
C ASP A 164 24.99 -3.67 -6.64
N THR A 165 25.79 -4.65 -7.03
CA THR A 165 25.35 -6.06 -7.14
C THR A 165 25.00 -6.70 -5.80
N GLU A 166 25.63 -6.27 -4.70
CA GLU A 166 25.33 -6.78 -3.36
C GLU A 166 23.97 -6.27 -2.87
N ALA A 167 23.73 -4.98 -3.02
CA ALA A 167 22.43 -4.40 -2.68
C ALA A 167 21.34 -4.88 -3.63
N GLU A 168 21.63 -5.10 -4.92
CA GLU A 168 20.71 -5.67 -5.89
C GLU A 168 20.25 -7.07 -5.45
N GLY A 169 21.19 -7.96 -5.09
CA GLY A 169 20.87 -9.29 -4.61
C GLY A 169 20.02 -9.27 -3.32
N ALA A 170 20.30 -8.33 -2.41
CA ALA A 170 19.50 -8.15 -1.21
C ALA A 170 18.09 -7.62 -1.53
N ALA A 171 17.96 -6.66 -2.45
CA ALA A 171 16.68 -6.11 -2.89
C ALA A 171 15.81 -7.17 -3.60
N ILE A 172 16.40 -8.01 -4.46
CA ILE A 172 15.71 -9.15 -5.11
C ILE A 172 15.18 -10.12 -4.05
N ASN A 173 15.96 -10.43 -3.00
CA ASN A 173 15.50 -11.30 -1.92
C ASN A 173 14.32 -10.69 -1.16
N LEU A 174 14.37 -9.39 -0.88
CA LEU A 174 13.26 -8.68 -0.24
C LEU A 174 12.04 -8.62 -1.17
N ALA A 175 12.22 -8.41 -2.48
CA ALA A 175 11.15 -8.41 -3.47
C ALA A 175 10.46 -9.78 -3.57
N PHE A 176 11.24 -10.88 -3.51
CA PHE A 176 10.68 -12.23 -3.48
C PHE A 176 9.82 -12.47 -2.23
N ILE A 177 10.34 -12.10 -1.05
CA ILE A 177 9.60 -12.22 0.21
C ILE A 177 8.35 -11.32 0.17
N GLY A 178 8.50 -10.08 -0.30
CA GLY A 178 7.40 -9.13 -0.42
C GLY A 178 6.29 -9.59 -1.36
N ALA A 179 6.64 -10.20 -2.49
CA ALA A 179 5.65 -10.77 -3.41
C ALA A 179 4.91 -11.97 -2.82
N ALA A 180 5.60 -12.83 -2.05
CA ALA A 180 4.96 -13.92 -1.31
C ALA A 180 4.02 -13.38 -0.22
N LEU A 181 4.45 -12.35 0.52
CA LEU A 181 3.61 -11.67 1.51
C LEU A 181 2.40 -10.99 0.85
N GLN A 182 2.56 -10.42 -0.36
CA GLN A 182 1.43 -9.83 -1.09
C GLN A 182 0.35 -10.88 -1.37
N LEU A 183 0.71 -12.04 -1.89
CA LEU A 183 -0.25 -13.13 -2.14
C LEU A 183 -0.91 -13.61 -0.83
N LEU A 184 -0.17 -13.63 0.27
CA LEU A 184 -0.74 -13.93 1.59
C LEU A 184 -1.73 -12.84 2.01
N GLY A 185 -1.39 -11.56 1.82
CA GLY A 185 -2.28 -10.43 2.11
C GLY A 185 -3.57 -10.48 1.28
N ASP A 186 -3.46 -10.81 -0.01
CA ASP A 186 -4.59 -11.00 -0.91
C ASP A 186 -5.50 -12.14 -0.43
N ALA A 187 -4.90 -13.26 0.00
CA ALA A 187 -5.63 -14.39 0.55
C ALA A 187 -6.32 -14.05 1.88
N VAL A 188 -5.65 -13.35 2.79
CA VAL A 188 -6.23 -12.88 4.06
C VAL A 188 -7.42 -11.96 3.79
N TYR A 189 -7.30 -11.05 2.81
CA TYR A 189 -8.41 -10.20 2.42
C TYR A 189 -9.57 -11.01 1.84
N ALA A 190 -9.30 -11.96 0.94
CA ALA A 190 -10.34 -12.83 0.36
C ALA A 190 -11.09 -13.63 1.44
N VAL A 191 -10.38 -14.22 2.38
CA VAL A 191 -10.99 -14.93 3.53
C VAL A 191 -11.83 -13.97 4.37
N SER A 192 -11.34 -12.75 4.61
CA SER A 192 -12.11 -11.74 5.36
C SER A 192 -13.42 -11.38 4.65
N VAL A 193 -13.41 -11.27 3.31
CA VAL A 193 -14.62 -11.02 2.52
C VAL A 193 -15.61 -12.20 2.61
N VAL A 194 -15.10 -13.44 2.52
CA VAL A 194 -15.93 -14.65 2.69
C VAL A 194 -16.60 -14.70 4.07
N MET A 195 -15.86 -14.29 5.11
CA MET A 195 -16.36 -14.28 6.49
C MET A 195 -17.23 -13.05 6.81
N SER A 196 -17.22 -12.02 5.95
CA SER A 196 -18.06 -10.84 6.12
C SER A 196 -19.47 -11.16 5.63
N SER A 197 -20.47 -10.86 6.47
CA SER A 197 -21.88 -10.93 6.06
C SER A 197 -22.42 -9.53 5.87
N MET A 198 -23.11 -9.31 4.75
CA MET A 198 -24.02 -8.19 4.66
C MET A 198 -25.19 -8.49 5.57
N PRO A 199 -25.56 -7.58 6.49
CA PRO A 199 -26.70 -7.80 7.35
C PRO A 199 -27.95 -8.04 6.48
N ASP A 200 -28.70 -9.08 6.80
CA ASP A 200 -30.02 -9.34 6.21
C ASP A 200 -31.02 -8.34 6.77
N HIS A 201 -30.89 -7.12 6.31
CA HIS A 201 -31.94 -6.12 6.54
C HIS A 201 -32.95 -6.29 5.41
N GLY A 202 -33.68 -7.40 5.43
CA GLY A 202 -34.75 -7.70 4.45
C GLY A 202 -35.84 -6.64 4.38
N TYR A 203 -35.56 -5.45 4.90
CA TYR A 203 -36.53 -4.42 5.06
C TYR A 203 -35.93 -3.03 4.78
N TYR A 204 -36.54 -2.36 3.81
CA TYR A 204 -36.46 -0.93 3.67
C TYR A 204 -37.64 -0.31 4.34
N ALA A 205 -37.42 0.42 5.38
CA ALA A 205 -38.41 1.38 5.80
C ALA A 205 -38.34 2.59 4.87
N ASP A 206 -39.04 2.56 3.76
CA ASP A 206 -39.52 3.80 3.17
C ASP A 206 -40.70 4.26 4.03
N PRO A 207 -40.56 5.31 4.84
CA PRO A 207 -41.68 5.79 5.68
C PRO A 207 -42.85 6.33 4.84
N THR A 208 -42.64 6.54 3.54
CA THR A 208 -43.67 7.04 2.62
C THR A 208 -44.30 5.92 1.80
N ALA A 209 -43.67 4.77 1.70
CA ALA A 209 -44.18 3.62 0.95
C ALA A 209 -43.81 2.31 1.64
N MET A 210 -44.62 1.88 2.58
CA MET A 210 -44.48 0.60 3.32
C MET A 210 -44.50 -0.65 2.42
N THR A 211 -44.64 -0.48 1.12
CA THR A 211 -44.71 -1.54 0.12
C THR A 211 -43.43 -1.72 -0.69
N THR A 212 -42.33 -1.00 -0.36
CA THR A 212 -41.07 -1.15 -1.06
C THR A 212 -40.52 -2.56 -0.84
N PRO A 213 -40.27 -3.33 -1.91
CA PRO A 213 -39.72 -4.67 -1.76
C PRO A 213 -38.32 -4.64 -1.10
N PRO A 214 -37.99 -5.64 -0.27
CA PRO A 214 -36.68 -5.72 0.33
C PRO A 214 -35.61 -5.78 -0.77
N LYS A 215 -34.50 -5.06 -0.56
CA LYS A 215 -33.36 -5.13 -1.47
C LYS A 215 -32.69 -6.50 -1.36
N ALA A 216 -32.35 -7.09 -2.49
CA ALA A 216 -31.58 -8.33 -2.49
C ALA A 216 -30.29 -8.17 -1.69
N VAL A 217 -30.01 -9.14 -0.82
CA VAL A 217 -28.74 -9.20 -0.09
C VAL A 217 -27.61 -9.40 -1.11
N THR A 218 -26.58 -8.57 -1.03
CA THR A 218 -25.41 -8.68 -1.92
C THR A 218 -24.45 -9.71 -1.33
N ASP A 219 -24.19 -10.80 -2.06
CA ASP A 219 -23.11 -11.73 -1.72
C ASP A 219 -21.77 -11.12 -2.17
N LEU A 220 -21.00 -10.64 -1.20
CA LEU A 220 -19.69 -10.02 -1.47
C LEU A 220 -18.69 -11.03 -2.03
N PHE A 221 -18.79 -12.30 -1.66
CA PHE A 221 -17.94 -13.34 -2.21
C PHE A 221 -18.23 -13.58 -3.70
N GLU A 222 -19.50 -13.67 -4.06
CA GLU A 222 -19.90 -13.78 -5.48
C GLU A 222 -19.43 -12.57 -6.28
N VAL A 223 -19.60 -11.36 -5.77
CA VAL A 223 -19.11 -10.12 -6.43
C VAL A 223 -17.61 -10.14 -6.63
N MET A 224 -16.84 -10.68 -5.65
CA MET A 224 -15.38 -10.75 -5.70
C MET A 224 -14.89 -11.81 -6.70
N VAL A 225 -15.50 -12.99 -6.72
CA VAL A 225 -14.96 -14.17 -7.44
C VAL A 225 -15.48 -14.27 -8.87
N SER A 226 -16.76 -13.93 -9.11
CA SER A 226 -17.43 -14.09 -10.39
C SER A 226 -18.21 -12.85 -10.86
N GLY A 227 -18.43 -11.87 -9.97
CA GLY A 227 -19.18 -10.66 -10.27
C GLY A 227 -18.32 -9.49 -10.74
N ALA A 228 -18.78 -8.29 -10.44
CA ALA A 228 -18.21 -7.04 -10.96
C ALA A 228 -16.76 -6.79 -10.53
N ALA A 229 -16.32 -7.27 -9.36
CA ALA A 229 -14.97 -7.10 -8.87
C ALA A 229 -14.00 -8.19 -9.37
N ALA A 230 -14.52 -9.31 -9.90
CA ALA A 230 -13.72 -10.47 -10.29
C ALA A 230 -12.59 -10.15 -11.29
N PRO A 231 -12.80 -9.37 -12.37
CA PRO A 231 -11.72 -9.07 -13.30
C PRO A 231 -10.54 -8.36 -12.62
N MET A 232 -10.82 -7.42 -11.73
CA MET A 232 -9.78 -6.66 -11.02
C MET A 232 -9.11 -7.52 -9.94
N PHE A 233 -9.88 -8.27 -9.18
CA PHE A 233 -9.35 -9.17 -8.15
C PHE A 233 -8.40 -10.21 -8.74
N TRP A 234 -8.83 -10.97 -9.74
CA TRP A 234 -8.00 -12.01 -10.36
C TRP A 234 -6.80 -11.46 -11.12
N SER A 235 -6.97 -10.33 -11.83
CA SER A 235 -5.85 -9.66 -12.49
C SER A 235 -4.79 -9.21 -11.48
N GLY A 236 -5.20 -8.72 -10.31
CA GLY A 236 -4.30 -8.37 -9.21
C GLY A 236 -3.47 -9.57 -8.75
N ILE A 237 -4.12 -10.71 -8.50
CA ILE A 237 -3.44 -11.96 -8.09
C ILE A 237 -2.48 -12.45 -9.18
N VAL A 238 -2.91 -12.50 -10.44
CA VAL A 238 -2.03 -12.92 -11.56
C VAL A 238 -0.79 -12.03 -11.64
N CYS A 239 -0.96 -10.73 -11.54
CA CYS A 239 0.17 -9.80 -11.53
C CYS A 239 1.10 -10.02 -10.32
N ALA A 240 0.58 -10.28 -9.13
CA ALA A 240 1.40 -10.59 -7.95
C ALA A 240 2.18 -11.91 -8.13
N VAL A 241 1.58 -12.93 -8.75
CA VAL A 241 2.28 -14.18 -9.14
C VAL A 241 3.41 -13.93 -10.14
N ILE A 242 3.18 -13.03 -11.13
CA ILE A 242 4.23 -12.63 -12.08
C ILE A 242 5.40 -11.97 -11.34
N VAL A 243 5.14 -11.08 -10.38
CA VAL A 243 6.20 -10.48 -9.55
C VAL A 243 7.01 -11.54 -8.82
N LEU A 244 6.31 -12.50 -8.17
CA LEU A 244 6.96 -13.60 -7.44
C LEU A 244 7.83 -14.44 -8.36
N ALA A 245 7.33 -14.78 -9.56
CA ALA A 245 8.07 -15.56 -10.54
C ALA A 245 9.31 -14.81 -11.06
N CYS A 246 9.18 -13.51 -11.38
CA CYS A 246 10.30 -12.69 -11.82
C CYS A 246 11.39 -12.59 -10.72
N ALA A 247 11.00 -12.33 -9.48
CA ALA A 247 11.92 -12.27 -8.35
C ALA A 247 12.59 -13.64 -8.09
N LEU A 248 11.85 -14.75 -8.19
CA LEU A 248 12.40 -16.10 -8.05
C LEU A 248 13.44 -16.42 -9.13
N VAL A 249 13.16 -16.07 -10.38
CA VAL A 249 14.12 -16.27 -11.48
C VAL A 249 15.35 -15.39 -11.30
N ALA A 250 15.16 -14.13 -10.94
CA ALA A 250 16.26 -13.20 -10.68
C ALA A 250 17.19 -13.68 -9.55
N ARG A 251 16.65 -14.28 -8.48
CA ARG A 251 17.43 -14.89 -7.40
C ARG A 251 18.34 -16.03 -7.83
N LYS A 252 17.90 -16.80 -8.84
CA LYS A 252 18.65 -17.99 -9.32
C LYS A 252 19.70 -17.65 -10.35
N LYS A 253 19.56 -16.52 -11.03
CA LYS A 253 20.49 -16.11 -12.10
C LYS A 253 21.38 -14.99 -11.55
N ALA A 254 22.70 -15.25 -11.48
CA ALA A 254 23.67 -14.20 -11.20
C ALA A 254 23.61 -13.15 -12.34
N GLY A 255 23.37 -11.90 -11.98
CA GLY A 255 23.15 -10.81 -12.93
C GLY A 255 21.71 -10.81 -13.48
N ALA A 256 20.77 -10.37 -12.65
CA ALA A 256 19.37 -10.25 -13.01
C ALA A 256 19.21 -9.38 -14.26
N SER A 257 18.58 -9.94 -15.28
CA SER A 257 18.27 -9.20 -16.52
C SER A 257 17.36 -8.01 -16.19
N LYS A 258 17.63 -6.84 -16.77
CA LYS A 258 16.76 -5.65 -16.71
C LYS A 258 15.31 -5.98 -17.07
N THR A 259 15.10 -6.96 -17.95
CA THR A 259 13.78 -7.42 -18.36
C THR A 259 12.96 -7.95 -17.18
N TYR A 260 13.55 -8.76 -16.28
CA TYR A 260 12.81 -9.29 -15.11
C TYR A 260 12.43 -8.17 -14.14
N LEU A 261 13.30 -7.18 -13.96
CA LEU A 261 12.99 -6.00 -13.15
C LEU A 261 11.82 -5.20 -13.76
N VAL A 262 11.88 -4.88 -15.05
CA VAL A 262 10.82 -4.11 -15.72
C VAL A 262 9.48 -4.83 -15.65
N VAL A 263 9.47 -6.13 -15.95
CA VAL A 263 8.24 -6.94 -15.84
C VAL A 263 7.72 -6.98 -14.40
N ALA A 264 8.61 -7.19 -13.42
CA ALA A 264 8.21 -7.19 -12.00
C ALA A 264 7.66 -5.83 -11.56
N ALA A 265 8.27 -4.72 -11.97
CA ALA A 265 7.83 -3.37 -11.62
C ALA A 265 6.45 -3.04 -12.21
N VAL A 266 6.25 -3.33 -13.50
CA VAL A 266 4.94 -3.12 -14.16
C VAL A 266 3.87 -4.01 -13.53
N ALA A 267 4.19 -5.29 -13.31
CA ALA A 267 3.25 -6.23 -12.68
C ALA A 267 2.91 -5.82 -11.23
N ALA A 268 3.88 -5.35 -10.45
CA ALA A 268 3.63 -4.90 -9.07
C ALA A 268 2.74 -3.67 -9.00
N LEU A 269 2.95 -2.69 -9.89
CA LEU A 269 2.08 -1.52 -10.00
C LEU A 269 0.66 -1.95 -10.43
N ALA A 270 0.56 -2.82 -11.42
CA ALA A 270 -0.72 -3.34 -11.90
C ALA A 270 -1.46 -4.13 -10.80
N ALA A 271 -0.77 -5.05 -10.09
CA ALA A 271 -1.34 -5.80 -8.98
C ALA A 271 -1.91 -4.86 -7.91
N SER A 272 -1.12 -3.84 -7.54
CA SER A 272 -1.49 -2.87 -6.52
C SER A 272 -2.69 -2.01 -6.92
N LEU A 273 -2.77 -1.61 -8.21
CA LEU A 273 -3.90 -0.82 -8.73
C LEU A 273 -5.16 -1.67 -8.86
N PHE A 274 -5.07 -2.83 -9.48
CA PHE A 274 -6.21 -3.72 -9.68
C PHE A 274 -6.86 -4.12 -8.35
N PHE A 275 -6.06 -4.47 -7.36
CA PHE A 275 -6.59 -4.82 -6.05
C PHE A 275 -7.30 -3.63 -5.38
N ARG A 276 -6.74 -2.41 -5.45
CA ARG A 276 -7.39 -1.21 -4.91
C ARG A 276 -8.73 -0.95 -5.59
N VAL A 277 -8.80 -1.11 -6.92
CA VAL A 277 -10.07 -0.98 -7.65
C VAL A 277 -11.07 -2.05 -7.18
N ALA A 278 -10.64 -3.30 -7.01
CA ALA A 278 -11.49 -4.37 -6.48
C ALA A 278 -12.03 -4.04 -5.08
N VAL A 279 -11.19 -3.49 -4.19
CA VAL A 279 -11.61 -3.05 -2.85
C VAL A 279 -12.71 -1.99 -2.92
N TYR A 280 -12.62 -1.02 -3.85
CA TYR A 280 -13.69 -0.03 -4.06
C TYR A 280 -14.96 -0.66 -4.64
N GLN A 281 -14.83 -1.60 -5.56
CA GLN A 281 -15.97 -2.32 -6.13
C GLN A 281 -16.70 -3.19 -5.08
N LEU A 282 -15.97 -3.69 -4.07
CA LEU A 282 -16.52 -4.43 -2.94
C LEU A 282 -17.01 -3.53 -1.80
N GLY A 283 -16.83 -2.23 -1.90
CA GLY A 283 -17.19 -1.25 -0.88
C GLY A 283 -18.70 -0.98 -0.79
N PHE A 284 -19.53 -2.02 -0.77
CA PHE A 284 -20.98 -1.89 -0.56
C PHE A 284 -21.26 -1.40 0.86
N SER A 285 -22.22 -0.47 0.97
CA SER A 285 -22.68 0.00 2.27
C SER A 285 -23.66 -1.01 2.88
N VAL A 286 -23.50 -1.26 4.17
CA VAL A 286 -24.49 -2.01 4.96
C VAL A 286 -25.75 -1.19 5.22
N PHE A 287 -25.67 0.13 5.08
CA PHE A 287 -26.81 1.03 5.18
C PHE A 287 -27.46 1.15 3.81
N MET A 288 -28.69 0.78 3.74
CA MET A 288 -29.43 0.70 2.48
C MET A 288 -30.00 2.05 2.00
N LEU A 289 -29.74 3.13 2.73
CA LEU A 289 -30.26 4.47 2.44
C LEU A 289 -29.38 5.26 1.44
N TYR A 290 -28.29 4.68 0.93
CA TYR A 290 -27.37 5.37 0.02
C TYR A 290 -26.94 4.49 -1.14
#